data_8037a21b68ac9ab55c9b0ed0e69adf5b
#
_entry.id   8037a21b68ac9ab55c9b0ed0e69adf5b
#
_cell.length_a   1.000
_cell.length_b   1.000
_cell.length_c   1.000
_cell.angle_alpha   90.00
_cell.angle_beta   90.00
_cell.angle_gamma   90.00
#
_symmetry.space_group_name_H-M   'P 1'
#
loop_
_entity.id
_entity.type
_entity.pdbx_description
1 polymer ?
#
loop_
_entity_poly.entity_id
_entity_poly.type
_entity_poly.pdbx_seq_one_letter_code
_entity_poly.pdbx_strand_id
1 'polypeptide(L)'
;MPLPPYIHEKLENKDRYQTVYAKNIGSAASPTAGLHFTKDLMDRIKKKGVKIVFITLHVGLGTFRPVNVDDVTKHKMHSEFYSMDSITANILNKAKKEGSRIISVGTTTTRTLETIMNEYGCFKECSGNTSIFIYPGYKFKGIDGLITNFHLPKSTLLMLVSAFCSKDIIMNAYSEAIKNNYRFFSFGDSMFIR
;
A
#
# COMPACT_ATOMS: atom_id res chain seq x y z
N MET A 1 2.35 17.38 -8.75
CA MET A 1 2.97 16.23 -8.10
C MET A 1 4.01 15.66 -9.05
N PRO A 2 5.28 15.44 -8.66
CA PRO A 2 6.30 14.85 -9.53
C PRO A 2 5.97 13.38 -9.82
N LEU A 3 6.30 12.94 -11.04
CA LEU A 3 6.20 11.53 -11.41
C LEU A 3 7.41 10.75 -10.85
N PRO A 4 7.28 9.42 -10.64
CA PRO A 4 8.40 8.57 -10.36
C PRO A 4 9.50 8.68 -11.42
N PRO A 5 10.78 8.55 -11.04
CA PRO A 5 11.91 8.79 -11.96
C PRO A 5 11.99 7.84 -13.16
N TYR A 6 11.28 6.71 -13.11
CA TYR A 6 11.20 5.74 -14.21
C TYR A 6 10.08 6.05 -15.22
N ILE A 7 9.27 7.09 -15.00
CA ILE A 7 8.24 7.55 -15.96
C ILE A 7 8.81 8.76 -16.68
N HIS A 8 9.13 8.59 -17.96
CA HIS A 8 9.73 9.61 -18.81
C HIS A 8 8.68 10.34 -19.68
N GLU A 9 7.52 9.76 -19.85
CA GLU A 9 6.44 10.33 -20.64
C GLU A 9 5.78 11.49 -19.88
N LYS A 10 5.51 12.57 -20.61
CA LYS A 10 4.78 13.72 -20.06
C LYS A 10 3.30 13.38 -19.98
N LEU A 11 2.75 13.39 -18.77
CA LEU A 11 1.31 13.23 -18.59
C LEU A 11 0.56 14.44 -19.12
N GLU A 12 -0.31 14.24 -20.12
CA GLU A 12 -1.21 15.27 -20.62
C GLU A 12 -2.24 15.65 -19.53
N ASN A 13 -2.76 14.68 -18.83
CA ASN A 13 -3.68 14.89 -17.71
C ASN A 13 -2.99 14.52 -16.37
N LYS A 14 -2.67 15.55 -15.60
CA LYS A 14 -2.01 15.39 -14.27
C LYS A 14 -2.88 14.67 -13.25
N ASP A 15 -4.21 14.71 -13.38
CA ASP A 15 -5.14 14.06 -12.45
C ASP A 15 -5.11 12.53 -12.58
N ARG A 16 -4.58 11.99 -13.67
CA ARG A 16 -4.35 10.54 -13.80
C ARG A 16 -3.35 9.98 -12.81
N TYR A 17 -2.46 10.82 -12.28
CA TYR A 17 -1.52 10.41 -11.23
C TYR A 17 -2.04 10.75 -9.83
N GLN A 18 -3.34 10.65 -9.62
CA GLN A 18 -3.98 10.77 -8.31
C GLN A 18 -5.19 9.87 -8.23
N THR A 19 -5.49 9.38 -7.03
CA THR A 19 -6.67 8.56 -6.78
C THR A 19 -7.95 9.39 -6.88
N VAL A 20 -9.03 8.77 -7.37
CA VAL A 20 -10.34 9.44 -7.52
C VAL A 20 -10.99 9.81 -6.19
N TYR A 21 -10.40 9.37 -5.07
CA TYR A 21 -10.87 9.63 -3.71
C TYR A 21 -9.91 10.52 -2.89
N ALA A 22 -8.86 11.06 -3.51
CA ALA A 22 -7.96 12.00 -2.82
C ALA A 22 -8.71 13.25 -2.37
N LYS A 23 -8.53 13.65 -1.09
CA LYS A 23 -9.19 14.82 -0.49
C LYS A 23 -8.18 15.82 0.07
N ASN A 24 -7.18 15.35 0.79
CA ASN A 24 -6.25 16.17 1.53
C ASN A 24 -4.99 16.44 0.71
N ILE A 25 -4.67 17.72 0.49
CA ILE A 25 -3.45 18.14 -0.20
C ILE A 25 -2.27 18.00 0.78
N GLY A 26 -1.08 17.64 0.27
CA GLY A 26 0.14 17.56 1.09
C GLY A 26 1.09 16.41 0.73
N SER A 27 0.69 15.51 -0.16
CA SER A 27 1.52 14.39 -0.58
C SER A 27 2.45 14.76 -1.74
N ALA A 28 3.70 14.29 -1.70
CA ALA A 28 4.66 14.44 -2.80
C ALA A 28 4.52 13.33 -3.85
N ALA A 29 3.92 12.19 -3.51
CA ALA A 29 3.68 11.08 -4.42
C ALA A 29 2.25 10.52 -4.24
N SER A 30 1.72 9.86 -5.27
CA SER A 30 0.40 9.22 -5.20
C SER A 30 0.50 7.79 -4.63
N PRO A 31 -0.51 7.31 -3.89
CA PRO A 31 -0.64 5.90 -3.53
C PRO A 31 -1.10 5.09 -4.76
N THR A 32 -0.13 4.70 -5.61
CA THR A 32 -0.39 4.23 -6.98
C THR A 32 -1.23 2.96 -7.07
N ALA A 33 -1.26 2.10 -6.05
CA ALA A 33 -2.20 0.98 -5.99
C ALA A 33 -3.68 1.45 -5.95
N GLY A 34 -3.94 2.64 -5.43
CA GLY A 34 -5.27 3.23 -5.43
C GLY A 34 -5.76 3.70 -6.80
N LEU A 35 -4.86 3.88 -7.78
CA LEU A 35 -5.22 4.30 -9.15
C LEU A 35 -6.05 3.24 -9.88
N HIS A 36 -5.98 1.98 -9.47
CA HIS A 36 -6.81 0.90 -10.02
C HIS A 36 -8.30 1.01 -9.63
N PHE A 37 -8.61 1.84 -8.62
CA PHE A 37 -9.98 1.98 -8.11
C PHE A 37 -10.69 3.17 -8.75
N THR A 38 -11.55 2.89 -9.72
CA THR A 38 -12.48 3.87 -10.26
C THR A 38 -13.71 4.04 -9.35
N LYS A 39 -14.46 5.14 -9.52
CA LYS A 39 -15.73 5.34 -8.77
C LYS A 39 -16.70 4.18 -9.01
N ASP A 40 -16.86 3.75 -10.28
CA ASP A 40 -17.73 2.62 -10.64
C ASP A 40 -17.29 1.32 -9.93
N LEU A 41 -15.99 0.99 -9.96
CA LEU A 41 -15.50 -0.19 -9.28
C LEU A 41 -15.78 -0.14 -7.77
N MET A 42 -15.54 1.00 -7.12
CA MET A 42 -15.84 1.17 -5.70
C MET A 42 -17.33 1.00 -5.41
N ASP A 43 -18.21 1.51 -6.26
CA ASP A 43 -19.66 1.36 -6.08
C ASP A 43 -20.12 -0.09 -6.29
N ARG A 44 -19.53 -0.81 -7.24
CA ARG A 44 -19.76 -2.25 -7.43
C ARG A 44 -19.31 -3.07 -6.21
N ILE A 45 -18.16 -2.72 -5.63
CA ILE A 45 -17.64 -3.35 -4.41
C ILE A 45 -18.61 -3.11 -3.24
N LYS A 46 -19.07 -1.87 -3.04
CA LYS A 46 -20.04 -1.53 -1.99
C LYS A 46 -21.37 -2.27 -2.17
N LYS A 47 -21.88 -2.38 -3.42
CA LYS A 47 -23.11 -3.13 -3.73
C LYS A 47 -22.99 -4.63 -3.35
N LYS A 48 -21.78 -5.17 -3.27
CA LYS A 48 -21.52 -6.54 -2.77
C LYS A 48 -21.41 -6.62 -1.23
N GLY A 49 -21.72 -5.55 -0.51
CA GLY A 49 -21.68 -5.51 0.96
C GLY A 49 -20.29 -5.25 1.54
N VAL A 50 -19.27 -5.02 0.73
CA VAL A 50 -17.92 -4.70 1.22
C VAL A 50 -17.84 -3.25 1.66
N LYS A 51 -17.34 -3.02 2.88
CA LYS A 51 -17.12 -1.66 3.41
C LYS A 51 -15.80 -1.11 2.86
N ILE A 52 -15.83 0.11 2.34
CA ILE A 52 -14.65 0.86 1.92
C ILE A 52 -14.45 1.99 2.91
N VAL A 53 -13.29 2.03 3.52
CA VAL A 53 -12.86 3.09 4.45
C VAL A 53 -11.54 3.70 3.99
N PHE A 54 -11.26 4.91 4.44
CA PHE A 54 -10.11 5.67 3.96
C PHE A 54 -9.26 6.15 5.13
N ILE A 55 -7.96 6.22 4.90
CA ILE A 55 -7.00 6.89 5.78
C ILE A 55 -6.31 8.00 4.98
N THR A 56 -5.83 9.03 5.66
CA THR A 56 -5.03 10.08 5.05
C THR A 56 -3.56 9.70 5.12
N LEU A 57 -2.87 9.81 4.00
CA LEU A 57 -1.45 9.53 3.85
C LEU A 57 -0.76 10.68 3.12
N HIS A 58 0.40 11.10 3.62
CA HIS A 58 1.29 12.01 2.91
C HIS A 58 2.56 11.24 2.52
N VAL A 59 2.53 10.69 1.30
CA VAL A 59 3.61 9.85 0.77
C VAL A 59 4.76 10.73 0.32
N GLY A 60 5.95 10.46 0.82
CA GLY A 60 7.19 11.16 0.43
C GLY A 60 7.86 10.52 -0.80
N LEU A 61 8.78 11.27 -1.42
CA LEU A 61 9.60 10.76 -2.55
C LEU A 61 10.54 9.62 -2.16
N GLY A 62 10.75 9.40 -0.87
CA GLY A 62 11.59 8.31 -0.33
C GLY A 62 11.09 6.91 -0.70
N THR A 63 9.80 6.75 -1.01
CA THR A 63 9.18 5.47 -1.41
C THR A 63 9.83 4.86 -2.66
N PHE A 64 10.44 5.67 -3.51
CA PHE A 64 11.08 5.22 -4.75
C PHE A 64 12.60 5.02 -4.63
N ARG A 65 13.17 5.19 -3.43
CA ARG A 65 14.61 4.99 -3.22
C ARG A 65 14.94 3.49 -3.15
N PRO A 66 15.99 3.04 -3.86
CA PRO A 66 16.45 1.64 -3.75
C PRO A 66 17.07 1.39 -2.37
N VAL A 67 17.09 0.13 -1.97
CA VAL A 67 17.85 -0.32 -0.79
C VAL A 67 19.31 -0.43 -1.17
N ASN A 68 20.16 0.37 -0.51
CA ASN A 68 21.60 0.47 -0.78
C ASN A 68 22.43 -0.09 0.39
N VAL A 69 21.94 -1.14 1.07
CA VAL A 69 22.64 -1.81 2.17
C VAL A 69 22.65 -3.31 1.92
N ASP A 70 23.79 -3.96 2.22
CA ASP A 70 23.93 -5.41 2.10
C ASP A 70 23.13 -6.14 3.19
N ASP A 71 23.10 -5.58 4.37
CA ASP A 71 22.32 -6.07 5.50
C ASP A 71 21.01 -5.27 5.60
N VAL A 72 19.90 -5.89 5.22
CA VAL A 72 18.57 -5.26 5.21
C VAL A 72 18.15 -4.72 6.58
N THR A 73 18.62 -5.32 7.68
CA THR A 73 18.28 -4.87 9.05
C THR A 73 18.84 -3.48 9.36
N LYS A 74 19.86 -3.04 8.64
CA LYS A 74 20.48 -1.70 8.76
C LYS A 74 19.81 -0.64 7.89
N HIS A 75 18.82 -1.02 7.07
CA HIS A 75 18.12 -0.06 6.24
C HIS A 75 17.26 0.88 7.07
N LYS A 76 17.48 2.19 6.91
CA LYS A 76 16.64 3.22 7.54
C LYS A 76 15.49 3.57 6.61
N MET A 77 14.28 3.14 6.97
CA MET A 77 13.06 3.51 6.25
C MET A 77 12.80 5.01 6.37
N HIS A 78 12.33 5.59 5.28
CA HIS A 78 11.80 6.94 5.28
C HIS A 78 10.51 7.01 6.11
N SER A 79 10.25 8.20 6.66
CA SER A 79 9.06 8.48 7.46
C SER A 79 7.95 9.03 6.57
N GLU A 80 6.72 8.56 6.78
CA GLU A 80 5.51 8.99 6.07
C GLU A 80 4.42 9.35 7.08
N PHE A 81 3.83 10.52 6.91
CA PHE A 81 2.72 10.97 7.77
C PHE A 81 1.44 10.21 7.44
N TYR A 82 0.72 9.83 8.49
CA TYR A 82 -0.61 9.24 8.37
C TYR A 82 -1.61 9.87 9.34
N SER A 83 -2.90 9.76 9.03
CA SER A 83 -4.00 10.04 9.94
C SER A 83 -5.15 9.09 9.71
N MET A 84 -5.71 8.57 10.80
CA MET A 84 -6.89 7.72 10.85
C MET A 84 -7.92 8.39 11.76
N ASP A 85 -9.16 8.51 11.28
CA ASP A 85 -10.27 9.02 12.08
C ASP A 85 -10.93 7.92 12.93
N SER A 86 -11.74 8.32 13.90
CA SER A 86 -12.45 7.42 14.83
C SER A 86 -13.45 6.52 14.10
N ILE A 87 -14.09 7.00 13.04
CA ILE A 87 -15.09 6.22 12.29
C ILE A 87 -14.40 5.05 11.58
N THR A 88 -13.31 5.32 10.88
CA THR A 88 -12.49 4.30 10.22
C THR A 88 -11.94 3.28 11.23
N ALA A 89 -11.38 3.76 12.35
CA ALA A 89 -10.87 2.91 13.40
C ALA A 89 -11.95 1.95 13.97
N ASN A 90 -13.13 2.47 14.25
CA ASN A 90 -14.25 1.68 14.77
C ASN A 90 -14.72 0.62 13.77
N ILE A 91 -14.79 0.96 12.46
CA ILE A 91 -15.18 0.00 11.41
C ILE A 91 -14.14 -1.12 11.30
N LEU A 92 -12.85 -0.81 11.32
CA LEU A 92 -11.78 -1.80 11.25
C LEU A 92 -11.74 -2.72 12.47
N ASN A 93 -11.89 -2.17 13.69
CA ASN A 93 -11.98 -2.95 14.92
C ASN A 93 -13.19 -3.89 14.92
N LYS A 94 -14.35 -3.37 14.46
CA LYS A 94 -15.55 -4.19 14.32
C LYS A 94 -15.30 -5.35 13.35
N ALA A 95 -14.69 -5.09 12.20
CA ALA A 95 -14.34 -6.11 11.22
C ALA A 95 -13.45 -7.20 11.84
N LYS A 96 -12.40 -6.84 12.59
CA LYS A 96 -11.55 -7.81 13.28
C LYS A 96 -12.33 -8.63 14.30
N LYS A 97 -13.17 -7.99 15.11
CA LYS A 97 -13.99 -8.68 16.12
C LYS A 97 -14.98 -9.70 15.49
N GLU A 98 -15.51 -9.37 14.31
CA GLU A 98 -16.44 -10.21 13.56
C GLU A 98 -15.74 -11.28 12.68
N GLY A 99 -14.41 -11.35 12.68
CA GLY A 99 -13.63 -12.23 11.80
C GLY A 99 -13.71 -11.89 10.32
N SER A 100 -14.13 -10.67 10.00
CA SER A 100 -14.15 -10.16 8.62
C SER A 100 -12.75 -9.78 8.17
N ARG A 101 -12.41 -10.10 6.91
CA ARG A 101 -11.09 -9.78 6.35
C ARG A 101 -10.91 -8.29 6.12
N ILE A 102 -9.74 -7.78 6.46
CA ILE A 102 -9.28 -6.42 6.17
C ILE A 102 -8.30 -6.48 4.99
N ILE A 103 -8.69 -5.89 3.87
CA ILE A 103 -7.89 -5.84 2.66
C ILE A 103 -7.30 -4.43 2.51
N SER A 104 -6.00 -4.35 2.60
CA SER A 104 -5.27 -3.08 2.39
C SER A 104 -5.09 -2.81 0.90
N VAL A 105 -5.22 -1.55 0.50
CA VAL A 105 -4.88 -1.08 -0.85
C VAL A 105 -3.65 -0.20 -0.77
N GLY A 106 -2.54 -0.72 -1.27
CA GLY A 106 -1.21 -0.09 -1.26
C GLY A 106 -0.35 -0.42 -0.05
N THR A 107 0.94 -0.46 -0.31
CA THR A 107 1.97 -0.77 0.72
C THR A 107 2.05 0.30 1.80
N THR A 108 1.82 1.57 1.49
CA THR A 108 1.80 2.65 2.48
C THR A 108 0.62 2.51 3.43
N THR A 109 -0.57 2.15 2.93
CA THR A 109 -1.73 1.81 3.76
C THR A 109 -1.41 0.64 4.68
N THR A 110 -0.80 -0.42 4.15
CA THR A 110 -0.35 -1.58 4.94
C THR A 110 0.57 -1.15 6.08
N ARG A 111 1.61 -0.38 5.77
CA ARG A 111 2.57 0.11 6.78
C ARG A 111 1.88 0.92 7.87
N THR A 112 0.91 1.76 7.52
CA THR A 112 0.14 2.54 8.49
C THR A 112 -0.69 1.65 9.40
N LEU A 113 -1.47 0.71 8.85
CA LEU A 113 -2.31 -0.19 9.63
C LEU A 113 -1.47 -1.05 10.59
N GLU A 114 -0.32 -1.56 10.10
CA GLU A 114 0.60 -2.35 10.93
C GLU A 114 1.30 -1.51 12.00
N THR A 115 1.63 -0.24 11.72
CA THR A 115 2.17 0.68 12.73
C THR A 115 1.16 0.88 13.85
N ILE A 116 -0.09 1.21 13.53
CA ILE A 116 -1.15 1.44 14.51
C ILE A 116 -1.37 0.16 15.35
N MET A 117 -1.43 -1.00 14.73
CA MET A 117 -1.60 -2.28 15.43
C MET A 117 -0.40 -2.64 16.32
N ASN A 118 0.82 -2.26 15.95
CA ASN A 118 2.00 -2.48 16.77
C ASN A 118 2.05 -1.53 17.98
N GLU A 119 1.63 -0.28 17.79
CA GLU A 119 1.67 0.74 18.85
C GLU A 119 0.52 0.58 19.87
N TYR A 120 -0.69 0.28 19.40
CA TYR A 120 -1.89 0.32 20.25
C TYR A 120 -2.56 -1.04 20.47
N GLY A 121 -2.20 -2.08 19.70
CA GLY A 121 -2.88 -3.38 19.74
C GLY A 121 -4.28 -3.40 19.13
N CYS A 122 -4.79 -2.25 18.71
CA CYS A 122 -6.09 -2.07 18.05
C CYS A 122 -6.03 -0.87 17.10
N PHE A 123 -6.99 -0.73 16.22
CA PHE A 123 -7.13 0.49 15.43
C PHE A 123 -7.67 1.64 16.31
N LYS A 124 -7.08 2.81 16.17
CA LYS A 124 -7.39 3.97 17.02
C LYS A 124 -7.38 5.25 16.18
N GLU A 125 -8.22 6.21 16.56
CA GLU A 125 -8.07 7.57 16.06
C GLU A 125 -6.72 8.12 16.45
N CYS A 126 -5.89 8.39 15.46
CA CYS A 126 -4.52 8.87 15.65
C CYS A 126 -3.96 9.51 14.39
N SER A 127 -2.92 10.30 14.59
CA SER A 127 -2.07 10.78 13.53
C SER A 127 -0.61 10.67 13.96
N GLY A 128 0.27 10.44 13.02
CA GLY A 128 1.68 10.25 13.33
C GLY A 128 2.52 10.01 12.09
N ASN A 129 3.72 9.52 12.31
CA ASN A 129 4.64 9.17 11.24
C ASN A 129 5.02 7.70 11.36
N THR A 130 4.95 6.97 10.24
CA THR A 130 5.42 5.59 10.19
C THR A 130 6.78 5.50 9.50
N SER A 131 7.71 4.83 10.14
CA SER A 131 8.98 4.39 9.55
C SER A 131 9.14 2.87 9.62
N ILE A 132 8.03 2.14 9.81
CA ILE A 132 8.05 0.68 9.89
C ILE A 132 8.67 0.08 8.63
N PHE A 133 9.62 -0.83 8.82
CA PHE A 133 10.22 -1.61 7.76
C PHE A 133 9.73 -3.05 7.85
N ILE A 134 8.92 -3.45 6.87
CA ILE A 134 8.34 -4.79 6.78
C ILE A 134 9.15 -5.60 5.77
N TYR A 135 9.70 -6.72 6.20
CA TYR A 135 10.49 -7.65 5.41
C TYR A 135 10.21 -9.10 5.84
N PRO A 136 10.66 -10.12 5.10
CA PRO A 136 10.39 -11.53 5.42
C PRO A 136 10.66 -11.89 6.89
N GLY A 137 9.67 -12.55 7.52
CA GLY A 137 9.64 -12.84 8.96
C GLY A 137 8.71 -11.93 9.76
N TYR A 138 8.23 -10.82 9.19
CA TYR A 138 7.22 -9.97 9.83
C TYR A 138 5.87 -10.69 9.94
N LYS A 139 5.21 -10.57 11.10
CA LYS A 139 3.87 -11.12 11.35
C LYS A 139 2.84 -10.00 11.27
N PHE A 140 2.01 -10.04 10.24
CA PHE A 140 0.95 -9.07 10.04
C PHE A 140 -0.15 -9.21 11.10
N LYS A 141 -0.61 -8.09 11.62
CA LYS A 141 -1.64 -8.00 12.67
C LYS A 141 -2.88 -7.24 12.22
N GLY A 142 -2.69 -6.29 11.30
CA GLY A 142 -3.71 -5.33 10.89
C GLY A 142 -4.48 -5.73 9.64
N ILE A 143 -3.90 -6.55 8.77
CA ILE A 143 -4.48 -6.88 7.48
C ILE A 143 -4.50 -8.38 7.20
N ASP A 144 -5.43 -8.80 6.34
CA ASP A 144 -5.63 -10.19 5.89
C ASP A 144 -5.46 -10.35 4.38
N GLY A 145 -5.23 -9.26 3.68
CA GLY A 145 -4.97 -9.22 2.25
C GLY A 145 -4.43 -7.89 1.79
N LEU A 146 -3.77 -7.89 0.65
CA LEU A 146 -3.11 -6.71 0.08
C LEU A 146 -3.36 -6.63 -1.42
N ILE A 147 -3.86 -5.48 -1.88
CA ILE A 147 -3.89 -5.11 -3.30
C ILE A 147 -2.77 -4.12 -3.53
N THR A 148 -1.87 -4.43 -4.45
CA THR A 148 -0.70 -3.59 -4.72
C THR A 148 -0.21 -3.76 -6.16
N ASN A 149 0.64 -2.85 -6.63
CA ASN A 149 1.29 -2.95 -7.94
C ASN A 149 2.42 -3.98 -7.94
N PHE A 150 2.94 -4.33 -9.11
CA PHE A 150 4.23 -4.99 -9.23
C PHE A 150 5.35 -3.98 -8.94
N HIS A 151 6.29 -4.35 -8.07
CA HIS A 151 7.33 -3.47 -7.55
C HIS A 151 8.69 -3.72 -8.21
N LEU A 152 9.57 -2.71 -8.11
CA LEU A 152 10.95 -2.81 -8.58
C LEU A 152 11.74 -3.87 -7.81
N PRO A 153 12.66 -4.58 -8.47
CA PRO A 153 13.61 -5.46 -7.79
C PRO A 153 14.47 -4.68 -6.79
N LYS A 154 14.94 -5.36 -5.75
CA LYS A 154 15.78 -4.79 -4.67
C LYS A 154 15.12 -3.60 -3.96
N SER A 155 13.79 -3.51 -3.93
CA SER A 155 13.05 -2.46 -3.24
C SER A 155 12.48 -2.94 -1.90
N THR A 156 12.28 -2.00 -0.96
CA THR A 156 11.57 -2.25 0.31
C THR A 156 10.15 -2.75 0.08
N LEU A 157 9.53 -2.37 -1.04
CA LEU A 157 8.17 -2.77 -1.40
C LEU A 157 8.11 -4.25 -1.80
N LEU A 158 9.11 -4.74 -2.55
CA LEU A 158 9.21 -6.17 -2.88
C LEU A 158 9.46 -7.01 -1.61
N MET A 159 10.21 -6.48 -0.64
CA MET A 159 10.40 -7.14 0.65
C MET A 159 9.09 -7.23 1.44
N LEU A 160 8.27 -6.18 1.45
CA LEU A 160 6.97 -6.16 2.13
C LEU A 160 6.03 -7.22 1.55
N VAL A 161 5.87 -7.29 0.23
CA VAL A 161 5.00 -8.30 -0.39
C VAL A 161 5.54 -9.72 -0.18
N SER A 162 6.87 -9.90 -0.16
CA SER A 162 7.51 -11.17 0.17
C SER A 162 7.33 -11.56 1.64
N ALA A 163 7.19 -10.60 2.54
CA ALA A 163 6.85 -10.87 3.93
C ALA A 163 5.42 -11.36 4.10
N PHE A 164 4.50 -10.96 3.20
CA PHE A 164 3.08 -11.31 3.30
C PHE A 164 2.81 -12.78 2.94
N CYS A 165 3.46 -13.33 1.90
CA CYS A 165 3.16 -14.72 1.48
C CYS A 165 4.38 -15.61 1.21
N SER A 166 5.56 -15.16 1.28
CA SER A 166 6.89 -15.73 1.04
C SER A 166 7.56 -15.22 -0.24
N LYS A 167 8.89 -15.21 -0.22
CA LYS A 167 9.70 -14.77 -1.36
C LYS A 167 9.46 -15.64 -2.59
N ASP A 168 9.40 -16.96 -2.43
CA ASP A 168 9.31 -17.90 -3.56
C ASP A 168 7.96 -17.76 -4.28
N ILE A 169 6.86 -17.63 -3.53
CA ILE A 169 5.53 -17.41 -4.10
C ILE A 169 5.49 -16.08 -4.88
N ILE A 170 6.03 -15.00 -4.30
CA ILE A 170 6.09 -13.70 -4.99
C ILE A 170 6.94 -13.77 -6.24
N MET A 171 8.14 -14.38 -6.19
CA MET A 171 9.01 -14.49 -7.36
C MET A 171 8.37 -15.33 -8.47
N ASN A 172 7.66 -16.40 -8.13
CA ASN A 172 6.90 -17.19 -9.10
C ASN A 172 5.77 -16.36 -9.74
N ALA A 173 5.00 -15.61 -8.93
CA ALA A 173 3.95 -14.71 -9.43
C ALA A 173 4.52 -13.64 -10.38
N TYR A 174 5.68 -13.07 -10.06
CA TYR A 174 6.36 -12.10 -10.93
C TYR A 174 6.83 -12.75 -12.25
N SER A 175 7.37 -13.97 -12.18
CA SER A 175 7.76 -14.73 -13.39
C SER A 175 6.57 -15.00 -14.29
N GLU A 176 5.44 -15.40 -13.72
CA GLU A 176 4.20 -15.62 -14.47
C GLU A 176 3.65 -14.31 -15.06
N ALA A 177 3.70 -13.22 -14.29
CA ALA A 177 3.27 -11.91 -14.78
C ALA A 177 4.11 -11.44 -15.99
N ILE A 178 5.44 -11.64 -15.94
CA ILE A 178 6.35 -11.33 -17.06
C ILE A 178 6.00 -12.17 -18.30
N LYS A 179 5.82 -13.49 -18.14
CA LYS A 179 5.45 -14.40 -19.23
C LYS A 179 4.14 -14.02 -19.91
N ASN A 180 3.18 -13.48 -19.13
CA ASN A 180 1.87 -13.08 -19.60
C ASN A 180 1.77 -11.60 -19.96
N ASN A 181 2.90 -10.90 -20.11
CA ASN A 181 2.98 -9.48 -20.50
C ASN A 181 2.20 -8.52 -19.60
N TYR A 182 2.15 -8.78 -18.29
CA TYR A 182 1.62 -7.83 -17.34
C TYR A 182 2.50 -6.58 -17.29
N ARG A 183 1.88 -5.43 -17.09
CA ARG A 183 2.56 -4.15 -16.94
C ARG A 183 2.99 -3.95 -15.48
N PHE A 184 4.13 -3.35 -15.30
CA PHE A 184 4.75 -3.17 -14.00
C PHE A 184 4.71 -1.71 -13.54
N PHE A 185 4.95 -1.48 -12.25
CA PHE A 185 5.08 -0.21 -11.57
C PHE A 185 3.79 0.62 -11.48
N SER A 186 3.92 1.97 -11.40
CA SER A 186 2.84 2.88 -11.01
C SER A 186 1.58 2.85 -11.87
N PHE A 187 1.73 2.70 -13.19
CA PHE A 187 0.61 2.61 -14.14
C PHE A 187 0.45 1.20 -14.75
N GLY A 188 1.12 0.25 -14.13
CA GLY A 188 1.02 -1.15 -14.54
C GLY A 188 -0.24 -1.84 -14.02
N ASP A 189 -0.17 -3.14 -13.96
CA ASP A 189 -1.24 -3.98 -13.44
C ASP A 189 -1.07 -4.19 -11.92
N SER A 190 -2.06 -4.77 -11.25
CA SER A 190 -2.04 -4.99 -9.81
C SER A 190 -2.11 -6.46 -9.45
N MET A 191 -1.58 -6.78 -8.26
CA MET A 191 -1.72 -8.07 -7.60
C MET A 191 -2.71 -7.98 -6.46
N PHE A 192 -3.46 -9.06 -6.22
CA PHE A 192 -4.19 -9.30 -5.00
C PHE A 192 -3.56 -10.49 -4.26
N ILE A 193 -2.98 -10.23 -3.10
CA ILE A 193 -2.31 -11.20 -2.24
C ILE A 193 -3.20 -11.47 -1.02
N ARG A 194 -3.44 -12.75 -0.71
CA ARG A 194 -4.33 -13.18 0.38
C ARG A 194 -3.84 -14.48 1.02
#